data_674b63d3b2518829c574c25c9ae6e352
#
_entry.id   674b63d3b2518829c574c25c9ae6e352
#
_cell.length_a   1.000
_cell.length_b   1.000
_cell.length_c   1.000
_cell.angle_alpha   90.00
_cell.angle_beta   90.00
_cell.angle_gamma   90.00
#
_symmetry.space_group_name_H-M   'P 1'
#
loop_
_entity.id
_entity.type
_entity.pdbx_description
1 polymer ?
#
loop_
_entity_poly.entity_id
_entity_poly.type
_entity_poly.pdbx_seq_one_letter_code
_entity_poly.pdbx_strand_id
1 'polypeptide(L)'
;MNYIVIVAGGKGRRMGSELPKQFLLIGGKPILMHTIERFYEYDKTLNIILVLPEEQQDLWRELCNKYAFTIEHQIVNGGSTRFESSLNGLSHIPESNDGLVGIHDGVRPFVSVDTIKRCYDEAQRTCAAIPVMPITESLRIVEENGSSRSVERANYRSVQTPQVFNIAMVKVAFAQPYQESFTDDATVMEQFGCKISLVEGNRENIKITTPLDLKLAEILIKEKETKN
;
A
#
# COMPACT_ATOMS: atom_id res chain seq x y z
N MET A 1 -13.79 12.97 7.47
CA MET A 1 -14.06 11.54 7.10
C MET A 1 -12.82 10.96 6.50
N ASN A 2 -12.37 9.75 6.91
CA ASN A 2 -11.11 9.18 6.46
C ASN A 2 -11.32 8.14 5.34
N TYR A 3 -10.27 7.95 4.52
CA TYR A 3 -10.26 7.06 3.36
C TYR A 3 -9.02 6.20 3.33
N ILE A 4 -9.12 5.05 2.65
CA ILE A 4 -7.98 4.25 2.21
C ILE A 4 -8.13 3.95 0.71
N VAL A 5 -7.11 4.27 -0.07
CA VAL A 5 -6.97 3.87 -1.48
C VAL A 5 -6.06 2.65 -1.52
N ILE A 6 -6.59 1.50 -1.91
CA ILE A 6 -5.84 0.26 -2.04
C ILE A 6 -5.51 0.05 -3.51
N VAL A 7 -4.23 0.19 -3.87
CA VAL A 7 -3.75 0.07 -5.26
C VAL A 7 -3.36 -1.39 -5.53
N ALA A 8 -4.06 -2.04 -6.45
CA ALA A 8 -3.90 -3.45 -6.77
C ALA A 8 -3.73 -3.71 -8.29
N GLY A 9 -3.07 -2.80 -9.01
CA GLY A 9 -2.91 -2.82 -10.49
C GLY A 9 -1.70 -3.58 -11.04
N GLY A 10 -0.92 -4.26 -10.21
CA GLY A 10 0.32 -4.91 -10.65
C GLY A 10 0.10 -6.14 -11.54
N LYS A 11 0.69 -6.17 -12.75
CA LYS A 11 0.60 -7.29 -13.71
C LYS A 11 1.26 -8.61 -13.27
N GLY A 12 1.89 -8.65 -12.08
CA GLY A 12 2.42 -9.87 -11.46
C GLY A 12 3.44 -10.70 -12.26
N ARG A 13 4.07 -10.16 -13.32
CA ARG A 13 4.94 -10.90 -14.26
C ARG A 13 6.02 -11.77 -13.60
N ARG A 14 6.49 -11.38 -12.41
CA ARG A 14 7.51 -12.10 -11.63
C ARG A 14 7.00 -13.34 -10.90
N MET A 15 5.68 -13.53 -10.82
CA MET A 15 5.07 -14.66 -10.11
C MET A 15 4.92 -15.91 -10.97
N GLY A 16 5.06 -15.80 -12.32
CA GLY A 16 4.89 -16.94 -13.23
C GLY A 16 3.48 -17.54 -13.24
N SER A 17 2.48 -16.83 -12.73
CA SER A 17 1.08 -17.26 -12.65
C SER A 17 0.25 -16.53 -13.70
N GLU A 18 -0.73 -17.24 -14.30
CA GLU A 18 -1.76 -16.63 -15.15
C GLU A 18 -2.70 -15.72 -14.35
N LEU A 19 -2.92 -16.06 -13.07
CA LEU A 19 -3.75 -15.27 -12.16
C LEU A 19 -2.96 -14.06 -11.64
N PRO A 20 -3.52 -12.83 -11.65
CA PRO A 20 -2.90 -11.66 -11.05
C PRO A 20 -2.57 -11.90 -9.57
N LYS A 21 -1.37 -11.48 -9.14
CA LYS A 21 -0.81 -11.83 -7.82
C LYS A 21 -1.70 -11.45 -6.63
N GLN A 22 -2.48 -10.37 -6.73
CA GLN A 22 -3.41 -9.92 -5.70
C GLN A 22 -4.57 -10.89 -5.45
N PHE A 23 -4.84 -11.77 -6.41
CA PHE A 23 -5.88 -12.81 -6.32
C PHE A 23 -5.34 -14.20 -5.98
N LEU A 24 -4.00 -14.35 -5.86
CA LEU A 24 -3.41 -15.58 -5.33
C LEU A 24 -3.88 -15.82 -3.90
N LEU A 25 -4.02 -17.09 -3.55
CA LEU A 25 -4.53 -17.49 -2.24
C LEU A 25 -3.41 -17.55 -1.20
N ILE A 26 -3.70 -17.10 0.01
CA ILE A 26 -2.96 -17.37 1.23
C ILE A 26 -3.97 -17.77 2.31
N GLY A 27 -3.75 -18.86 3.02
CA GLY A 27 -4.74 -19.39 3.96
C GLY A 27 -6.10 -19.65 3.31
N GLY A 28 -6.13 -20.07 2.04
CA GLY A 28 -7.37 -20.39 1.31
C GLY A 28 -8.19 -19.17 0.83
N LYS A 29 -7.73 -17.93 1.01
CA LYS A 29 -8.44 -16.70 0.63
C LYS A 29 -7.52 -15.75 -0.18
N PRO A 30 -8.04 -14.98 -1.17
CA PRO A 30 -7.26 -14.02 -1.94
C PRO A 30 -6.48 -13.02 -1.08
N ILE A 31 -5.21 -12.75 -1.45
CA ILE A 31 -4.35 -11.77 -0.77
C ILE A 31 -5.05 -10.42 -0.58
N LEU A 32 -5.75 -9.95 -1.61
CA LEU A 32 -6.42 -8.66 -1.58
C LEU A 32 -7.55 -8.59 -0.54
N MET A 33 -8.26 -9.69 -0.29
CA MET A 33 -9.28 -9.75 0.77
C MET A 33 -8.67 -9.58 2.15
N HIS A 34 -7.54 -10.27 2.42
CA HIS A 34 -6.80 -10.09 3.66
C HIS A 34 -6.34 -8.63 3.84
N THR A 35 -5.89 -7.99 2.74
CA THR A 35 -5.48 -6.58 2.79
C THR A 35 -6.66 -5.66 3.16
N ILE A 36 -7.82 -5.83 2.51
CA ILE A 36 -9.00 -5.02 2.82
C ILE A 36 -9.48 -5.24 4.26
N GLU A 37 -9.46 -6.48 4.74
CA GLU A 37 -9.84 -6.83 6.11
C GLU A 37 -9.00 -6.12 7.17
N ARG A 38 -7.70 -5.85 6.91
CA ARG A 38 -6.84 -5.11 7.86
C ARG A 38 -7.35 -3.69 8.11
N PHE A 39 -7.80 -3.01 7.06
CA PHE A 39 -8.34 -1.66 7.17
C PHE A 39 -9.74 -1.64 7.78
N TYR A 40 -10.57 -2.61 7.45
CA TYR A 40 -11.89 -2.77 8.07
C TYR A 40 -11.79 -3.14 9.57
N GLU A 41 -10.78 -3.92 9.96
CA GLU A 41 -10.48 -4.20 11.37
C GLU A 41 -10.00 -2.96 12.12
N TYR A 42 -9.22 -2.09 11.48
CA TYR A 42 -8.78 -0.82 12.05
C TYR A 42 -9.96 0.13 12.30
N ASP A 43 -10.80 0.34 11.31
CA ASP A 43 -11.98 1.22 11.42
C ASP A 43 -13.06 0.78 10.43
N LYS A 44 -14.19 0.30 10.96
CA LYS A 44 -15.35 -0.15 10.15
C LYS A 44 -16.03 0.99 9.38
N THR A 45 -15.77 2.25 9.74
CA THR A 45 -16.31 3.44 9.09
C THR A 45 -15.38 4.04 8.04
N LEU A 46 -14.19 3.45 7.87
CA LEU A 46 -13.21 3.87 6.89
C LEU A 46 -13.73 3.64 5.47
N ASN A 47 -13.72 4.68 4.64
CA ASN A 47 -14.14 4.54 3.24
C ASN A 47 -13.02 3.87 2.43
N ILE A 48 -13.32 2.71 1.85
CA ILE A 48 -12.36 1.91 1.09
C ILE A 48 -12.57 2.13 -0.40
N ILE A 49 -11.52 2.59 -1.09
CA ILE A 49 -11.45 2.73 -2.54
C ILE A 49 -10.43 1.72 -3.06
N LEU A 50 -10.90 0.76 -3.83
CA LEU A 50 -10.07 -0.28 -4.43
C LEU A 50 -9.77 0.07 -5.89
N VAL A 51 -8.49 0.25 -6.21
CA VAL A 51 -8.04 0.57 -7.58
C VAL A 51 -7.55 -0.70 -8.25
N LEU A 52 -8.28 -1.14 -9.28
CA LEU A 52 -7.99 -2.34 -10.08
C LEU A 52 -7.95 -2.01 -11.57
N PRO A 53 -7.11 -2.69 -12.37
CA PRO A 53 -7.26 -2.69 -13.83
C PRO A 53 -8.68 -3.10 -14.24
N GLU A 54 -9.23 -2.45 -15.27
CA GLU A 54 -10.61 -2.69 -15.71
C GLU A 54 -10.85 -4.17 -16.03
N GLU A 55 -9.91 -4.80 -16.70
CA GLU A 55 -9.96 -6.21 -17.08
C GLU A 55 -9.93 -7.20 -15.91
N GLN A 56 -9.69 -6.73 -14.69
CA GLN A 56 -9.63 -7.57 -13.48
C GLN A 56 -10.84 -7.38 -12.55
N GLN A 57 -11.71 -6.42 -12.82
CA GLN A 57 -12.81 -6.07 -11.92
C GLN A 57 -13.88 -7.15 -11.89
N ASP A 58 -14.20 -7.76 -13.03
CA ASP A 58 -15.21 -8.82 -13.07
C ASP A 58 -14.74 -10.05 -12.31
N LEU A 59 -13.48 -10.47 -12.50
CA LEU A 59 -12.88 -11.53 -11.70
C LEU A 59 -12.93 -11.21 -10.19
N TRP A 60 -12.68 -9.96 -9.81
CA TRP A 60 -12.76 -9.55 -8.41
C TRP A 60 -14.19 -9.69 -7.87
N ARG A 61 -15.22 -9.28 -8.63
CA ARG A 61 -16.64 -9.45 -8.23
C ARG A 61 -17.03 -10.92 -8.08
N GLU A 62 -16.56 -11.77 -9.00
CA GLU A 62 -16.75 -13.24 -8.90
C GLU A 62 -16.10 -13.80 -7.63
N LEU A 63 -14.87 -13.38 -7.32
CA LEU A 63 -14.19 -13.80 -6.10
C LEU A 63 -14.93 -13.31 -4.84
N CYS A 64 -15.41 -12.07 -4.80
CA CYS A 64 -16.22 -11.58 -3.70
C CYS A 64 -17.46 -12.44 -3.48
N ASN A 65 -18.17 -12.80 -4.53
CA ASN A 65 -19.33 -13.69 -4.44
C ASN A 65 -18.92 -15.09 -3.94
N LYS A 66 -17.86 -15.66 -4.51
CA LYS A 66 -17.37 -17.01 -4.16
C LYS A 66 -16.98 -17.12 -2.68
N TYR A 67 -16.36 -16.08 -2.12
CA TYR A 67 -15.89 -16.07 -0.73
C TYR A 67 -16.85 -15.38 0.23
N ALA A 68 -18.07 -15.01 -0.23
CA ALA A 68 -19.05 -14.23 0.55
C ALA A 68 -18.40 -12.99 1.22
N PHE A 69 -17.56 -12.28 0.46
CA PHE A 69 -16.84 -11.10 0.93
C PHE A 69 -17.76 -9.87 0.88
N THR A 70 -18.19 -9.41 2.05
CA THR A 70 -19.25 -8.39 2.20
C THR A 70 -18.74 -7.03 2.68
N ILE A 71 -17.42 -6.84 2.84
CA ILE A 71 -16.86 -5.53 3.20
C ILE A 71 -17.11 -4.55 2.06
N GLU A 72 -17.85 -3.49 2.34
CA GLU A 72 -18.17 -2.45 1.35
C GLU A 72 -16.91 -1.73 0.88
N HIS A 73 -16.75 -1.56 -0.42
CA HIS A 73 -15.66 -0.83 -1.05
C HIS A 73 -16.06 -0.36 -2.45
N GLN A 74 -15.58 0.82 -2.83
CA GLN A 74 -15.75 1.36 -4.18
C GLN A 74 -14.64 0.82 -5.08
N ILE A 75 -14.99 0.31 -6.27
CA ILE A 75 -14.00 -0.14 -7.28
C ILE A 75 -13.78 0.98 -8.29
N VAL A 76 -12.52 1.27 -8.57
CA VAL A 76 -12.07 2.34 -9.46
C VAL A 76 -11.05 1.80 -10.47
N ASN A 77 -11.06 2.31 -11.69
CA ASN A 77 -10.10 1.91 -12.73
C ASN A 77 -8.67 2.34 -12.36
N GLY A 78 -7.72 1.42 -12.52
CA GLY A 78 -6.30 1.71 -12.42
C GLY A 78 -5.80 2.53 -13.63
N GLY A 79 -4.62 3.11 -13.47
CA GLY A 79 -3.89 3.77 -14.55
C GLY A 79 -2.74 2.91 -15.07
N SER A 80 -1.96 3.46 -16.02
CA SER A 80 -0.79 2.79 -16.61
C SER A 80 0.40 2.70 -15.65
N THR A 81 0.46 3.61 -14.68
CA THR A 81 1.47 3.70 -13.63
C THR A 81 0.85 3.57 -12.24
N ARG A 82 1.70 3.38 -11.21
CA ARG A 82 1.27 3.42 -9.81
C ARG A 82 0.76 4.83 -9.44
N PHE A 83 1.43 5.87 -9.91
CA PHE A 83 1.02 7.26 -9.74
C PHE A 83 -0.40 7.51 -10.29
N GLU A 84 -0.66 7.13 -11.54
CA GLU A 84 -1.98 7.29 -12.14
C GLU A 84 -3.05 6.48 -11.41
N SER A 85 -2.71 5.29 -10.94
CA SER A 85 -3.63 4.47 -10.14
C SER A 85 -3.98 5.14 -8.81
N SER A 86 -2.98 5.71 -8.11
CA SER A 86 -3.20 6.51 -6.90
C SER A 86 -4.05 7.74 -7.19
N LEU A 87 -3.74 8.49 -8.27
CA LEU A 87 -4.49 9.66 -8.70
C LEU A 87 -5.96 9.33 -9.00
N ASN A 88 -6.22 8.22 -9.72
CA ASN A 88 -7.58 7.76 -10.01
C ASN A 88 -8.36 7.45 -8.72
N GLY A 89 -7.73 6.77 -7.77
CA GLY A 89 -8.35 6.53 -6.45
C GLY A 89 -8.66 7.82 -5.69
N LEU A 90 -7.71 8.76 -5.66
CA LEU A 90 -7.87 10.04 -4.98
C LEU A 90 -8.96 10.92 -5.60
N SER A 91 -9.17 10.83 -6.92
CA SER A 91 -10.21 11.63 -7.63
C SER A 91 -11.64 11.27 -7.21
N HIS A 92 -11.85 10.08 -6.63
CA HIS A 92 -13.15 9.62 -6.13
C HIS A 92 -13.45 10.08 -4.70
N ILE A 93 -12.51 10.75 -4.03
CA ILE A 93 -12.75 11.38 -2.73
C ILE A 93 -13.36 12.77 -2.97
N PRO A 94 -14.51 13.13 -2.34
CA PRO A 94 -15.10 14.46 -2.49
C PRO A 94 -14.12 15.58 -2.12
N GLU A 95 -14.15 16.68 -2.87
CA GLU A 95 -13.24 17.84 -2.64
C GLU A 95 -13.51 18.56 -1.32
N SER A 96 -14.75 18.52 -0.83
CA SER A 96 -15.14 19.13 0.45
C SER A 96 -14.62 18.37 1.68
N ASN A 97 -13.87 17.28 1.48
CA ASN A 97 -13.38 16.45 2.58
C ASN A 97 -12.01 16.93 3.07
N ASP A 98 -11.91 17.26 4.36
CA ASP A 98 -10.72 17.72 5.07
C ASP A 98 -10.04 16.62 5.91
N GLY A 99 -10.46 15.36 5.73
CA GLY A 99 -9.93 14.21 6.46
C GLY A 99 -8.57 13.73 5.96
N LEU A 100 -8.27 12.48 6.28
CA LEU A 100 -7.03 11.80 5.88
C LEU A 100 -7.32 10.71 4.87
N VAL A 101 -6.35 10.45 3.99
CA VAL A 101 -6.35 9.29 3.10
C VAL A 101 -5.04 8.54 3.20
N GLY A 102 -5.14 7.23 3.41
CA GLY A 102 -4.02 6.33 3.23
C GLY A 102 -3.96 5.82 1.79
N ILE A 103 -2.76 5.58 1.27
CA ILE A 103 -2.55 4.86 0.01
C ILE A 103 -1.75 3.60 0.33
N HIS A 104 -2.28 2.44 -0.07
CA HIS A 104 -1.72 1.15 0.33
C HIS A 104 -1.58 0.17 -0.83
N ASP A 105 -0.50 -0.62 -0.81
CA ASP A 105 -0.30 -1.70 -1.78
C ASP A 105 -1.28 -2.86 -1.49
N GLY A 106 -2.12 -3.25 -2.44
CA GLY A 106 -3.09 -4.35 -2.30
C GLY A 106 -2.48 -5.73 -2.06
N VAL A 107 -1.16 -5.85 -2.10
CA VAL A 107 -0.39 -7.08 -1.86
C VAL A 107 0.45 -7.01 -0.57
N ARG A 108 0.03 -6.21 0.42
CA ARG A 108 0.59 -6.18 1.78
C ARG A 108 -0.48 -6.55 2.82
N PRO A 109 -0.85 -7.82 2.91
CA PRO A 109 -1.98 -8.27 3.75
C PRO A 109 -1.65 -8.31 5.26
N PHE A 110 -0.41 -8.03 5.66
CA PHE A 110 0.05 -8.18 7.04
C PHE A 110 0.37 -6.86 7.73
N VAL A 111 -0.11 -5.73 7.19
CA VAL A 111 -0.02 -4.48 7.96
C VAL A 111 -0.78 -4.62 9.27
N SER A 112 -0.14 -4.28 10.40
CA SER A 112 -0.81 -4.35 11.69
C SER A 112 -1.77 -3.17 11.89
N VAL A 113 -2.85 -3.41 12.65
CA VAL A 113 -3.78 -2.33 13.05
C VAL A 113 -3.04 -1.21 13.76
N ASP A 114 -2.06 -1.54 14.60
CA ASP A 114 -1.24 -0.55 15.30
C ASP A 114 -0.39 0.31 14.33
N THR A 115 0.15 -0.30 13.27
CA THR A 115 0.87 0.46 12.23
C THR A 115 -0.07 1.39 11.48
N ILE A 116 -1.27 0.92 11.10
CA ILE A 116 -2.28 1.76 10.46
C ILE A 116 -2.62 2.94 11.38
N LYS A 117 -2.92 2.65 12.65
CA LYS A 117 -3.25 3.66 13.65
C LYS A 117 -2.15 4.72 13.78
N ARG A 118 -0.88 4.31 13.94
CA ARG A 118 0.25 5.25 14.04
C ARG A 118 0.34 6.17 12.81
N CYS A 119 0.11 5.63 11.60
CA CYS A 119 0.15 6.45 10.39
C CYS A 119 -0.96 7.50 10.37
N TYR A 120 -2.20 7.13 10.70
CA TYR A 120 -3.32 8.09 10.74
C TYR A 120 -3.16 9.11 11.86
N ASP A 121 -2.79 8.68 13.07
CA ASP A 121 -2.57 9.58 14.22
C ASP A 121 -1.46 10.61 13.93
N GLU A 122 -0.34 10.18 13.34
CA GLU A 122 0.76 11.09 13.01
C GLU A 122 0.41 12.01 11.83
N ALA A 123 -0.26 11.50 10.80
CA ALA A 123 -0.71 12.33 9.68
C ALA A 123 -1.75 13.38 10.12
N GLN A 124 -2.56 13.10 11.13
CA GLN A 124 -3.47 14.09 11.73
C GLN A 124 -2.72 15.28 12.34
N ARG A 125 -1.49 15.07 12.83
CA ARG A 125 -0.64 16.10 13.45
C ARG A 125 0.25 16.83 12.45
N THR A 126 0.71 16.12 11.41
CA THR A 126 1.81 16.57 10.53
C THR A 126 1.42 16.63 9.04
N CYS A 127 0.18 16.27 8.71
CA CYS A 127 -0.38 16.19 7.37
C CYS A 127 0.17 15.07 6.48
N ALA A 128 1.30 14.44 6.83
CA ALA A 128 1.89 13.36 6.05
C ALA A 128 2.70 12.41 6.94
N ALA A 129 2.39 11.11 6.91
CA ALA A 129 3.10 10.08 7.67
C ALA A 129 3.23 8.77 6.89
N ILE A 130 4.39 8.13 6.99
CA ILE A 130 4.66 6.84 6.35
C ILE A 130 5.32 5.86 7.34
N PRO A 131 5.00 4.56 7.25
CA PRO A 131 5.62 3.55 8.10
C PRO A 131 6.96 3.12 7.50
N VAL A 132 7.94 2.97 8.37
CA VAL A 132 9.31 2.59 7.98
C VAL A 132 9.87 1.52 8.89
N MET A 133 10.83 0.75 8.34
CA MET A 133 11.60 -0.23 9.09
C MET A 133 13.10 0.07 9.02
N PRO A 134 13.89 -0.18 10.08
CA PRO A 134 15.33 -0.11 10.01
C PRO A 134 15.88 -1.15 9.02
N ILE A 135 16.95 -0.78 8.31
CA ILE A 135 17.68 -1.71 7.45
C ILE A 135 18.57 -2.61 8.32
N THR A 136 18.48 -3.91 8.13
CA THR A 136 19.29 -4.93 8.84
C THR A 136 20.56 -5.30 8.08
N GLU A 137 20.51 -5.26 6.76
CA GLU A 137 21.64 -5.60 5.88
C GLU A 137 22.64 -4.45 5.77
N SER A 138 23.88 -4.78 5.41
CA SER A 138 24.88 -3.78 5.03
C SER A 138 24.56 -3.20 3.65
N LEU A 139 24.57 -1.88 3.53
CA LEU A 139 24.26 -1.17 2.29
C LEU A 139 25.53 -0.63 1.63
N ARG A 140 25.52 -0.58 0.30
CA ARG A 140 26.54 0.08 -0.52
C ARG A 140 25.89 0.97 -1.57
N ILE A 141 26.47 2.14 -1.80
CA ILE A 141 26.18 2.92 -3.00
C ILE A 141 27.05 2.37 -4.12
N VAL A 142 26.45 2.13 -5.26
CA VAL A 142 27.14 1.71 -6.50
C VAL A 142 27.18 2.90 -7.43
N GLU A 143 28.36 3.28 -7.86
CA GLU A 143 28.58 4.40 -8.78
C GLU A 143 28.45 3.91 -10.24
N GLU A 144 28.22 4.83 -11.18
CA GLU A 144 28.05 4.51 -12.61
C GLU A 144 29.22 3.72 -13.20
N ASN A 145 30.45 3.95 -12.71
CA ASN A 145 31.66 3.24 -13.14
C ASN A 145 31.80 1.82 -12.54
N GLY A 146 30.80 1.34 -11.79
CA GLY A 146 30.80 0.03 -11.13
C GLY A 146 31.56 -0.01 -9.80
N SER A 147 32.24 1.06 -9.37
CA SER A 147 32.80 1.15 -8.03
C SER A 147 31.73 1.24 -6.96
N SER A 148 32.06 0.91 -5.72
CA SER A 148 31.08 0.99 -4.65
C SER A 148 31.70 1.42 -3.32
N ARG A 149 30.90 2.09 -2.47
CA ARG A 149 31.28 2.47 -1.11
C ARG A 149 30.23 2.06 -0.11
N SER A 150 30.64 1.72 1.10
CA SER A 150 29.70 1.48 2.21
C SER A 150 29.02 2.77 2.65
N VAL A 151 27.82 2.64 3.20
CA VAL A 151 27.08 3.74 3.81
C VAL A 151 26.69 3.39 5.24
N GLU A 152 26.49 4.41 6.06
CA GLU A 152 25.98 4.25 7.41
C GLU A 152 24.48 3.85 7.35
N ARG A 153 24.20 2.55 7.54
CA ARG A 153 22.83 2.00 7.43
C ARG A 153 21.84 2.61 8.42
N ALA A 154 22.35 3.16 9.54
CA ALA A 154 21.50 3.81 10.54
C ALA A 154 20.72 5.02 9.99
N ASN A 155 21.21 5.62 8.89
CA ASN A 155 20.57 6.74 8.21
C ASN A 155 19.51 6.32 7.18
N TYR A 156 19.30 5.02 6.95
CA TYR A 156 18.38 4.50 5.95
C TYR A 156 17.21 3.76 6.58
N ARG A 157 16.08 3.83 5.93
CA ARG A 157 14.87 3.10 6.31
C ARG A 157 14.26 2.44 5.07
N SER A 158 13.71 1.27 5.26
CA SER A 158 12.82 0.64 4.29
C SER A 158 11.42 1.19 4.46
N VAL A 159 10.83 1.71 3.38
CA VAL A 159 9.51 2.31 3.38
C VAL A 159 8.43 1.24 3.17
N GLN A 160 7.35 1.37 3.91
CA GLN A 160 6.17 0.53 3.76
C GLN A 160 4.93 1.39 3.42
N THR A 161 3.77 0.75 3.32
CA THR A 161 2.45 1.38 3.24
C THR A 161 1.55 0.86 4.36
N PRO A 162 0.48 1.59 4.77
CA PRO A 162 -0.12 2.75 4.13
C PRO A 162 0.72 4.01 4.28
N GLN A 163 0.77 4.84 3.25
CA GLN A 163 1.27 6.20 3.31
C GLN A 163 0.06 7.12 3.48
N VAL A 164 -0.01 7.86 4.58
CA VAL A 164 -1.20 8.60 4.99
C VAL A 164 -0.98 10.10 4.88
N PHE A 165 -1.93 10.78 4.25
CA PHE A 165 -1.83 12.20 3.93
C PHE A 165 -3.13 12.95 4.22
N ASN A 166 -3.03 14.27 4.43
CA ASN A 166 -4.18 15.15 4.37
C ASN A 166 -4.76 15.15 2.96
N ILE A 167 -6.09 15.00 2.82
CA ILE A 167 -6.77 14.82 1.53
C ILE A 167 -6.57 16.04 0.62
N ALA A 168 -6.74 17.25 1.13
CA ALA A 168 -6.61 18.47 0.32
C ALA A 168 -5.17 18.60 -0.22
N MET A 169 -4.16 18.35 0.64
CA MET A 169 -2.75 18.45 0.25
C MET A 169 -2.34 17.40 -0.77
N VAL A 170 -2.73 16.14 -0.58
CA VAL A 170 -2.33 15.07 -1.51
C VAL A 170 -2.99 15.22 -2.87
N LYS A 171 -4.24 15.68 -2.94
CA LYS A 171 -4.89 15.98 -4.22
C LYS A 171 -4.16 17.05 -5.01
N VAL A 172 -3.73 18.13 -4.35
CA VAL A 172 -2.93 19.19 -5.00
C VAL A 172 -1.57 18.64 -5.42
N ALA A 173 -0.90 17.86 -4.58
CA ALA A 173 0.38 17.24 -4.91
C ALA A 173 0.28 16.32 -6.13
N PHE A 174 -0.78 15.52 -6.23
CA PHE A 174 -1.01 14.62 -7.38
C PHE A 174 -1.50 15.33 -8.64
N ALA A 175 -1.83 16.63 -8.59
CA ALA A 175 -2.08 17.45 -9.79
C ALA A 175 -0.77 17.81 -10.55
N GLN A 176 0.40 17.53 -10.00
CA GLN A 176 1.69 17.68 -10.69
C GLN A 176 1.80 16.72 -11.89
N PRO A 177 2.54 17.09 -12.96
CA PRO A 177 2.90 16.13 -14.01
C PRO A 177 3.68 14.94 -13.44
N TYR A 178 3.38 13.75 -13.95
CA TYR A 178 4.13 12.53 -13.60
C TYR A 178 5.63 12.67 -13.87
N GLN A 179 6.45 12.17 -12.96
CA GLN A 179 7.90 12.08 -13.10
C GLN A 179 8.37 10.67 -12.77
N GLU A 180 9.40 10.17 -13.47
CA GLU A 180 9.98 8.84 -13.21
C GLU A 180 10.58 8.70 -11.81
N SER A 181 10.93 9.82 -11.18
CA SER A 181 11.41 9.88 -9.80
C SER A 181 10.31 9.59 -8.75
N PHE A 182 9.05 9.57 -9.14
CA PHE A 182 7.94 9.23 -8.23
C PHE A 182 7.89 7.72 -7.96
N THR A 183 8.72 7.26 -7.04
CA THR A 183 8.83 5.84 -6.69
C THR A 183 7.71 5.37 -5.75
N ASP A 184 7.13 6.28 -4.98
CA ASP A 184 6.00 6.06 -4.07
C ASP A 184 5.18 7.35 -3.89
N ASP A 185 4.13 7.33 -3.06
CA ASP A 185 3.25 8.49 -2.87
C ASP A 185 3.93 9.58 -2.03
N ALA A 186 4.85 9.19 -1.13
CA ALA A 186 5.61 10.14 -0.33
C ALA A 186 6.53 11.01 -1.20
N THR A 187 7.18 10.44 -2.23
CA THR A 187 8.03 11.22 -3.15
C THR A 187 7.24 12.26 -3.95
N VAL A 188 5.96 12.00 -4.25
CA VAL A 188 5.06 13.00 -4.86
C VAL A 188 4.83 14.16 -3.91
N MET A 189 4.59 13.88 -2.63
CA MET A 189 4.39 14.89 -1.59
C MET A 189 5.66 15.70 -1.31
N GLU A 190 6.83 15.05 -1.28
CA GLU A 190 8.13 15.71 -1.09
C GLU A 190 8.44 16.67 -2.24
N GLN A 191 8.19 16.26 -3.50
CA GLN A 191 8.35 17.12 -4.67
C GLN A 191 7.41 18.34 -4.62
N PHE A 192 6.25 18.21 -4.02
CA PHE A 192 5.33 19.32 -3.74
C PHE A 192 5.80 20.22 -2.59
N GLY A 193 6.86 19.85 -1.87
CA GLY A 193 7.43 20.60 -0.73
C GLY A 193 6.90 20.19 0.64
N CYS A 194 6.18 19.06 0.73
CA CYS A 194 5.70 18.55 2.01
C CYS A 194 6.80 17.80 2.77
N LYS A 195 6.86 18.02 4.08
CA LYS A 195 7.71 17.23 4.97
C LYS A 195 6.98 15.94 5.35
N ILE A 196 7.68 14.81 5.24
CA ILE A 196 7.15 13.48 5.57
C ILE A 196 7.57 13.08 6.98
N SER A 197 6.60 12.72 7.82
CA SER A 197 6.84 12.13 9.14
C SER A 197 7.00 10.62 9.03
N LEU A 198 7.98 10.08 9.76
CA LEU A 198 8.24 8.64 9.80
C LEU A 198 7.65 8.03 11.07
N VAL A 199 6.92 6.93 10.94
CA VAL A 199 6.42 6.12 12.06
C VAL A 199 6.98 4.70 11.98
N GLU A 200 6.97 3.98 13.08
CA GLU A 200 7.39 2.59 13.10
C GLU A 200 6.38 1.71 12.34
N GLY A 201 6.86 0.94 11.37
CA GLY A 201 6.12 -0.09 10.65
C GLY A 201 6.03 -1.41 11.43
N ASN A 202 5.74 -2.51 10.73
CA ASN A 202 5.86 -3.85 11.30
C ASN A 202 6.55 -4.80 10.30
N ARG A 203 7.35 -5.73 10.80
CA ARG A 203 8.21 -6.60 9.98
C ARG A 203 7.41 -7.51 9.05
N GLU A 204 6.26 -7.97 9.52
CA GLU A 204 5.35 -8.85 8.78
C GLU A 204 4.69 -8.14 7.60
N ASN A 205 4.70 -6.80 7.56
CA ASN A 205 4.10 -5.99 6.48
C ASN A 205 4.91 -6.07 5.17
N ILE A 206 5.21 -7.29 4.76
CA ILE A 206 5.93 -7.59 3.51
C ILE A 206 5.06 -7.28 2.29
N LYS A 207 5.71 -6.90 1.19
CA LYS A 207 5.08 -6.78 -0.13
C LYS A 207 5.24 -8.10 -0.88
N ILE A 208 4.16 -8.81 -1.13
CA ILE A 208 4.20 -10.08 -1.88
C ILE A 208 4.48 -9.79 -3.35
N THR A 209 5.70 -10.14 -3.79
CA THR A 209 6.21 -9.84 -5.14
C THR A 209 6.86 -11.04 -5.82
N THR A 210 7.28 -12.05 -5.04
CA THR A 210 7.96 -13.25 -5.51
C THR A 210 7.28 -14.52 -4.97
N PRO A 211 7.54 -15.70 -5.56
CA PRO A 211 7.05 -16.98 -5.01
C PRO A 211 7.54 -17.27 -3.59
N LEU A 212 8.71 -16.75 -3.20
CA LEU A 212 9.22 -16.89 -1.84
C LEU A 212 8.37 -16.07 -0.84
N ASP A 213 7.98 -14.84 -1.23
CA ASP A 213 7.10 -14.01 -0.39
C ASP A 213 5.75 -14.71 -0.16
N LEU A 214 5.23 -15.41 -1.18
CA LEU A 214 3.97 -16.15 -1.05
C LEU A 214 4.09 -17.30 -0.04
N LYS A 215 5.22 -18.05 -0.06
CA LYS A 215 5.48 -19.09 0.95
C LYS A 215 5.60 -18.51 2.36
N LEU A 216 6.27 -17.37 2.49
CA LEU A 216 6.35 -16.67 3.78
C LEU A 216 4.96 -16.21 4.25
N ALA A 217 4.14 -15.69 3.33
CA ALA A 217 2.77 -15.29 3.63
C ALA A 217 1.91 -16.43 4.17
N GLU A 218 2.05 -17.65 3.60
CA GLU A 218 1.37 -18.86 4.10
C GLU A 218 1.78 -19.20 5.56
N ILE A 219 3.05 -19.02 5.90
CA ILE A 219 3.53 -19.23 7.27
C ILE A 219 2.92 -18.21 8.21
N LEU A 220 2.95 -16.93 7.84
CA LEU A 220 2.43 -15.83 8.66
C LEU A 220 0.91 -15.97 8.94
N ILE A 221 0.13 -16.44 7.96
CA ILE A 221 -1.31 -16.71 8.14
C ILE A 221 -1.52 -17.80 9.19
N LYS A 222 -0.81 -18.94 9.07
CA LYS A 222 -0.93 -20.07 10.01
C LYS A 222 -0.57 -19.68 11.45
N GLU A 223 0.50 -18.87 11.62
CA GLU A 223 0.89 -18.39 12.94
C GLU A 223 -0.17 -17.46 13.56
N LYS A 224 -0.88 -16.69 12.74
CA LYS A 224 -1.96 -15.82 13.21
C LYS A 224 -3.19 -16.63 13.64
N GLU A 225 -3.55 -17.67 12.88
CA GLU A 225 -4.67 -18.57 13.22
C GLU A 225 -4.42 -19.34 14.53
N THR A 226 -3.16 -19.67 14.83
CA THR A 226 -2.78 -20.40 16.04
C THR A 226 -2.78 -19.53 17.31
N LYS A 227 -2.76 -18.20 17.16
CA LYS A 227 -2.74 -17.23 18.27
C LYS A 227 -4.11 -16.66 18.64
N ASN A 228 -5.13 -16.93 17.81
CA ASN A 228 -6.53 -16.58 18.05
C ASN A 228 -7.31 -17.79 18.54
#